data_c4e791fdd7c26966008dea0db46697d9
#
_entry.id   c4e791fdd7c26966008dea0db46697d9
#
_cell.length_a   1.000
_cell.length_b   1.000
_cell.length_c   1.000
_cell.angle_alpha   90.00
_cell.angle_beta   90.00
_cell.angle_gamma   90.00
#
_symmetry.space_group_name_H-M   'P 1'
#
loop_
_entity.id
_entity.type
_entity.pdbx_description
1 polymer ?
#
loop_
_entity_poly.entity_id
_entity_poly.type
_entity_poly.pdbx_seq_one_letter_code
_entity_poly.pdbx_strand_id
1 'polypeptide(L)'
;MNEKELKAIVINIARMGGWLIHHDLPAMNIRGRWATHVEGDVGFPDLVLLSPHYGQLIFVELKSARGRTTSSQDNWLDSLGLAGIEHHVVRPDDLDFITHRLTRPDLYKN
;
A
#
# COMPACT_ATOMS: atom_id res chain seq x y z
N MET A 1 -15.32 -5.71 -6.26
CA MET A 1 -14.10 -4.91 -6.49
C MET A 1 -12.87 -5.79 -6.35
N ASN A 2 -11.99 -5.76 -7.34
CA ASN A 2 -10.74 -6.50 -7.29
C ASN A 2 -9.59 -5.61 -6.77
N GLU A 3 -8.41 -6.21 -6.58
CA GLU A 3 -7.25 -5.49 -6.04
C GLU A 3 -6.79 -4.35 -6.95
N LYS A 4 -6.88 -4.53 -8.27
CA LYS A 4 -6.48 -3.50 -9.23
C LYS A 4 -7.37 -2.26 -9.13
N GLU A 5 -8.67 -2.45 -9.01
CA GLU A 5 -9.64 -1.37 -8.84
C GLU A 5 -9.42 -0.67 -7.49
N LEU A 6 -9.23 -1.43 -6.43
CA LEU A 6 -8.94 -0.90 -5.10
C LEU A 6 -7.66 -0.05 -5.11
N LYS A 7 -6.60 -0.54 -5.77
CA LYS A 7 -5.34 0.18 -5.90
C LYS A 7 -5.53 1.54 -6.57
N ALA A 8 -6.28 1.58 -7.67
CA ALA A 8 -6.54 2.83 -8.38
C ALA A 8 -7.27 3.84 -7.49
N ILE A 9 -8.26 3.37 -6.72
CA ILE A 9 -9.03 4.22 -5.80
C ILE A 9 -8.12 4.78 -4.70
N VAL A 10 -7.31 3.93 -4.07
CA VAL A 10 -6.43 4.35 -2.97
C VAL A 10 -5.36 5.32 -3.46
N ILE A 11 -4.80 5.10 -4.65
CA ILE A 11 -3.84 6.03 -5.25
C ILE A 11 -4.47 7.41 -5.46
N ASN A 12 -5.70 7.46 -6.00
CA ASN A 12 -6.40 8.74 -6.19
C ASN A 12 -6.64 9.47 -4.86
N ILE A 13 -7.04 8.73 -3.83
CA ILE A 13 -7.25 9.29 -2.49
C ILE A 13 -5.93 9.85 -1.93
N ALA A 14 -4.84 9.11 -2.07
CA ALA A 14 -3.53 9.55 -1.61
C ALA A 14 -3.08 10.82 -2.34
N ARG A 15 -3.30 10.92 -3.64
CA ARG A 15 -3.01 12.14 -4.40
C ARG A 15 -3.81 13.33 -3.89
N MET A 16 -5.08 13.14 -3.57
CA MET A 16 -5.93 14.19 -3.00
C MET A 16 -5.39 14.68 -1.66
N GLY A 17 -4.79 13.79 -0.88
CA GLY A 17 -4.18 14.12 0.41
C GLY A 17 -2.76 14.68 0.33
N GLY A 18 -2.18 14.81 -0.87
CA GLY A 18 -0.85 15.36 -1.05
C GLY A 18 0.30 14.38 -0.80
N TRP A 19 0.03 13.08 -0.84
CA TRP A 19 1.05 12.05 -0.60
C TRP A 19 1.92 11.81 -1.82
N LEU A 20 3.22 11.61 -1.59
CA LEU A 20 4.10 10.99 -2.56
C LEU A 20 3.83 9.49 -2.54
N ILE A 21 3.81 8.88 -3.72
CA ILE A 21 3.41 7.48 -3.87
C ILE A 21 4.49 6.72 -4.62
N HIS A 22 4.86 5.55 -4.07
CA HIS A 22 5.66 4.57 -4.80
C HIS A 22 4.89 3.25 -4.87
N HIS A 23 4.85 2.67 -6.05
CA HIS A 23 4.32 1.31 -6.25
C HIS A 23 5.00 0.68 -7.46
N ASP A 24 5.06 -0.64 -7.45
CA ASP A 24 5.59 -1.38 -8.57
C ASP A 24 4.51 -1.61 -9.62
N LEU A 25 4.89 -1.53 -10.88
CA LEU A 25 4.03 -1.82 -12.00
C LEU A 25 4.52 -3.10 -12.68
N PRO A 26 3.72 -4.18 -12.72
CA PRO A 26 4.11 -5.38 -13.44
C PRO A 26 4.37 -5.07 -14.91
N ALA A 27 5.45 -5.62 -15.43
CA ALA A 27 5.83 -5.48 -16.82
C ALA A 27 5.72 -6.83 -17.53
N MET A 28 5.43 -6.80 -18.84
CA MET A 28 5.40 -8.01 -19.65
C MET A 28 6.84 -8.47 -19.91
N ASN A 29 7.14 -9.72 -19.57
CA ASN A 29 8.47 -10.29 -19.83
C ASN A 29 8.57 -10.78 -21.29
N ILE A 30 9.76 -11.26 -21.67
CA ILE A 30 10.05 -11.74 -23.02
C ILE A 30 9.13 -12.90 -23.47
N ARG A 31 8.53 -13.63 -22.53
CA ARG A 31 7.60 -14.74 -22.81
C ARG A 31 6.15 -14.29 -22.90
N GLY A 32 5.90 -12.98 -22.90
CA GLY A 32 4.56 -12.41 -22.93
C GLY A 32 3.79 -12.53 -21.60
N ARG A 33 4.48 -12.78 -20.50
CA ARG A 33 3.86 -12.89 -19.17
C ARG A 33 4.09 -11.63 -18.37
N TRP A 34 3.05 -11.21 -17.65
CA TRP A 34 3.17 -10.11 -16.71
C TRP A 34 3.94 -10.57 -15.48
N ALA A 35 4.97 -9.83 -15.11
CA ALA A 35 5.77 -10.12 -13.93
C ALA A 35 6.38 -8.84 -13.38
N THR A 36 6.51 -8.77 -12.05
CA THR A 36 7.29 -7.73 -11.38
C THR A 36 8.67 -8.29 -11.12
N HIS A 37 9.70 -7.61 -11.61
CA HIS A 37 11.07 -8.00 -11.34
C HIS A 37 11.45 -7.53 -9.94
N VAL A 38 11.77 -8.47 -9.05
CA VAL A 38 12.13 -8.17 -7.67
C VAL A 38 13.53 -8.68 -7.39
N GLU A 39 14.39 -7.78 -6.90
CA GLU A 39 15.64 -8.14 -6.25
C GLU A 39 15.48 -7.97 -4.74
N GLY A 40 15.94 -8.95 -3.97
CA GLY A 40 15.78 -8.95 -2.52
C GLY A 40 14.61 -9.81 -2.06
N ASP A 41 14.05 -9.47 -0.92
CA ASP A 41 13.01 -10.28 -0.29
C ASP A 41 11.64 -9.97 -0.86
N VAL A 42 10.94 -11.01 -1.29
CA VAL A 42 9.58 -10.89 -1.84
C VAL A 42 8.56 -10.53 -0.76
N GLY A 43 7.39 -10.09 -1.18
CA GLY A 43 6.27 -9.78 -0.27
C GLY A 43 6.21 -8.31 0.15
N PHE A 44 7.00 -7.45 -0.46
CA PHE A 44 6.98 -6.02 -0.17
C PHE A 44 5.57 -5.44 -0.38
N PRO A 45 5.09 -4.55 0.51
CA PRO A 45 3.76 -3.95 0.38
C PRO A 45 3.54 -3.23 -0.96
N ASP A 46 2.29 -3.19 -1.40
CA ASP A 46 1.92 -2.65 -2.72
C ASP A 46 2.22 -1.17 -2.88
N LEU A 47 2.02 -0.38 -1.82
CA LEU A 47 2.20 1.07 -1.87
C LEU A 47 3.09 1.54 -0.73
N VAL A 48 3.94 2.52 -1.05
CA VAL A 48 4.65 3.33 -0.04
C VAL A 48 4.14 4.75 -0.20
N LEU A 49 3.64 5.32 0.88
CA LEU A 49 3.08 6.66 0.92
C LEU A 49 3.86 7.54 1.88
N LEU A 50 4.34 8.67 1.39
CA LEU A 50 5.07 9.63 2.20
C LEU A 50 4.39 11.00 2.10
N SER A 51 4.01 11.56 3.26
CA SER A 51 3.51 12.92 3.32
C SER A 51 4.68 13.88 3.55
N PRO A 52 5.09 14.64 2.53
CA PRO A 52 6.20 15.58 2.71
C PRO A 52 5.81 16.75 3.60
N HIS A 53 4.53 17.11 3.65
CA HIS A 53 4.04 18.21 4.45
C HIS A 53 3.99 17.87 5.95
N TYR A 54 3.57 16.66 6.28
CA TYR A 54 3.40 16.25 7.68
C TYR A 54 4.48 15.29 8.18
N GLY A 55 5.39 14.83 7.32
CA GLY A 55 6.45 13.91 7.71
C GLY A 55 5.92 12.55 8.15
N GLN A 56 4.94 12.00 7.44
CA GLN A 56 4.32 10.72 7.76
C GLN A 56 4.65 9.71 6.67
N LEU A 57 4.90 8.46 7.08
CA LEU A 57 5.23 7.36 6.18
C LEU A 57 4.27 6.20 6.45
N ILE A 58 3.65 5.67 5.40
CA ILE A 58 2.71 4.55 5.50
C ILE A 58 3.03 3.53 4.42
N PHE A 59 3.04 2.24 4.81
CA PHE A 59 3.09 1.12 3.87
C PHE A 59 1.70 0.51 3.78
N VAL A 60 1.22 0.27 2.57
CA VAL A 60 -0.13 -0.27 2.34
C VAL A 60 -0.06 -1.53 1.50
N GLU A 61 -0.64 -2.61 2.02
CA GLU A 61 -0.90 -3.84 1.28
C GLU A 61 -2.37 -3.86 0.90
N LEU A 62 -2.67 -4.13 -0.37
CA LEU A 62 -4.04 -4.13 -0.88
C LEU A 62 -4.52 -5.56 -1.07
N LYS A 63 -5.71 -5.85 -0.58
CA LYS A 63 -6.34 -7.16 -0.73
C LYS A 63 -7.80 -7.00 -1.11
N SER A 64 -8.31 -7.93 -1.91
CA SER A 64 -9.74 -8.07 -2.13
C SER A 64 -10.43 -8.44 -0.81
N ALA A 65 -11.77 -8.40 -0.79
CA ALA A 65 -12.53 -8.66 0.43
C ALA A 65 -12.18 -10.01 1.08
N ARG A 66 -11.85 -11.02 0.26
CA ARG A 66 -11.54 -12.39 0.74
C ARG A 66 -10.11 -12.83 0.47
N GLY A 67 -9.30 -11.97 -0.13
CA GLY A 67 -7.90 -12.28 -0.40
C GLY A 67 -7.11 -12.42 0.89
N ARG A 68 -6.12 -13.31 0.89
CA ARG A 68 -5.26 -13.55 2.07
C ARG A 68 -3.86 -13.07 1.81
N THR A 69 -3.24 -12.54 2.85
CA THR A 69 -1.82 -12.23 2.80
C THR A 69 -1.02 -13.54 2.75
N THR A 70 0.11 -13.50 2.07
CA THR A 70 1.07 -14.61 2.06
C THR A 70 1.99 -14.52 3.27
N SER A 71 2.72 -15.60 3.56
CA SER A 71 3.71 -15.58 4.64
C SER A 71 4.80 -14.55 4.39
N SER A 72 5.21 -14.34 3.14
CA SER A 72 6.20 -13.31 2.78
C SER A 72 5.66 -11.90 3.06
N GLN A 73 4.40 -11.64 2.73
CA GLN A 73 3.76 -10.36 3.03
C GLN A 73 3.64 -10.15 4.54
N ASP A 74 3.23 -11.17 5.28
CA ASP A 74 3.13 -11.10 6.73
C ASP A 74 4.47 -10.79 7.37
N ASN A 75 5.55 -11.37 6.86
CA ASN A 75 6.89 -11.09 7.37
C ASN A 75 7.26 -9.60 7.22
N TRP A 76 6.96 -9.00 6.08
CA TRP A 76 7.16 -7.56 5.88
C TRP A 76 6.31 -6.73 6.82
N LEU A 77 5.00 -7.04 6.91
CA LEU A 77 4.06 -6.28 7.74
C LEU A 77 4.40 -6.38 9.22
N ASP A 78 4.70 -7.58 9.72
CA ASP A 78 5.08 -7.79 11.11
C ASP A 78 6.39 -7.05 11.44
N SER A 79 7.37 -7.09 10.53
CA SER A 79 8.64 -6.41 10.72
C SER A 79 8.49 -4.89 10.73
N LEU A 80 7.62 -4.34 9.87
CA LEU A 80 7.29 -2.92 9.88
C LEU A 80 6.67 -2.52 11.23
N GLY A 81 5.77 -3.35 11.77
CA GLY A 81 5.17 -3.13 13.07
C GLY A 81 6.19 -3.09 14.18
N LEU A 82 7.15 -4.03 14.18
CA LEU A 82 8.23 -4.06 15.17
C LEU A 82 9.14 -2.83 15.06
N ALA A 83 9.31 -2.31 13.85
CA ALA A 83 10.10 -1.09 13.62
C ALA A 83 9.34 0.20 13.97
N GLY A 84 8.07 0.10 14.36
CA GLY A 84 7.24 1.25 14.69
C GLY A 84 6.76 2.02 13.46
N ILE A 85 6.75 1.39 12.29
CA ILE A 85 6.35 2.04 11.03
C ILE A 85 4.89 1.72 10.75
N GLU A 86 4.11 2.76 10.48
CA GLU A 86 2.69 2.62 10.15
C GLU A 86 2.50 1.80 8.89
N HIS A 87 1.62 0.81 8.97
CA HIS A 87 1.29 -0.05 7.85
C HIS A 87 -0.15 -0.55 7.98
N HIS A 88 -0.78 -0.82 6.85
CA HIS A 88 -2.17 -1.28 6.81
C HIS A 88 -2.35 -2.31 5.72
N VAL A 89 -3.18 -3.31 5.99
CA VAL A 89 -3.80 -4.13 4.95
C VAL A 89 -5.15 -3.48 4.66
N VAL A 90 -5.34 -3.00 3.44
CA VAL A 90 -6.55 -2.27 3.04
C VAL A 90 -7.40 -3.15 2.13
N ARG A 91 -8.64 -3.35 2.54
CA ARG A 91 -9.68 -4.07 1.79
C ARG A 91 -10.77 -3.09 1.39
N PRO A 92 -11.69 -3.46 0.48
CA PRO A 92 -12.80 -2.54 0.12
C PRO A 92 -13.56 -1.97 1.31
N ASP A 93 -13.77 -2.77 2.36
CA ASP A 93 -14.49 -2.31 3.56
C ASP A 93 -13.70 -1.26 4.37
N ASP A 94 -12.42 -1.10 4.09
CA ASP A 94 -11.56 -0.14 4.79
C ASP A 94 -11.48 1.21 4.08
N LEU A 95 -12.24 1.41 2.99
CA LEU A 95 -12.17 2.64 2.20
C LEU A 95 -12.51 3.90 3.01
N ASP A 96 -13.49 3.83 3.89
CA ASP A 96 -13.83 4.99 4.74
C ASP A 96 -12.66 5.36 5.66
N PHE A 97 -12.06 4.37 6.28
CA PHE A 97 -10.90 4.58 7.12
C PHE A 97 -9.73 5.18 6.34
N ILE A 98 -9.36 4.54 5.22
CA ILE A 98 -8.18 4.97 4.47
C ILE A 98 -8.39 6.36 3.84
N THR A 99 -9.62 6.67 3.42
CA THR A 99 -9.97 7.99 2.91
C THR A 99 -9.71 9.05 3.98
N HIS A 100 -10.22 8.84 5.18
CA HIS A 100 -10.01 9.78 6.29
C HIS A 100 -8.52 9.88 6.64
N ARG A 101 -7.82 8.74 6.74
CA ARG A 101 -6.39 8.72 7.06
C ARG A 101 -5.55 9.52 6.06
N LEU A 102 -5.81 9.37 4.77
CA LEU A 102 -4.99 9.97 3.72
C LEU A 102 -5.40 11.40 3.37
N THR A 103 -6.68 11.78 3.54
CA THR A 103 -7.13 13.14 3.23
C THR A 103 -7.02 14.09 4.43
N ARG A 104 -6.89 13.56 5.63
CA ARG A 104 -6.74 14.36 6.86
C ARG A 104 -5.51 13.92 7.67
N PRO A 105 -4.31 13.95 7.05
CA PRO A 105 -3.09 13.57 7.78
C PRO A 105 -2.80 14.47 8.97
N ASP A 106 -3.31 15.69 8.97
CA ASP A 106 -3.21 16.63 10.09
C ASP A 106 -3.80 16.09 11.39
N LEU A 107 -4.75 15.16 11.32
CA LEU A 107 -5.39 14.55 12.49
C LEU A 107 -4.62 13.36 13.07
N TYR A 108 -3.59 12.88 12.37
CA TYR A 108 -2.83 11.69 12.75
C TYR A 108 -1.39 12.06 13.09
N LYS A 109 -1.21 12.72 14.21
CA LYS A 109 0.14 13.12 14.66
C LYS A 109 0.86 11.96 15.34
N ASN A 110 2.15 11.90 15.10
CA ASN A 110 3.03 10.97 15.78
C ASN A 110 3.26 11.41 17.23
#